data_1c833d517c6dcf268bebba14f06a9671
#
_entry.id   1c833d517c6dcf268bebba14f06a9671
#
_cell.length_a   1.000
_cell.length_b   1.000
_cell.length_c   1.000
_cell.angle_alpha   90.00
_cell.angle_beta   90.00
_cell.angle_gamma   90.00
#
_symmetry.space_group_name_H-M   'P 1'
#
loop_
_entity.id
_entity.type
_entity.pdbx_description
1 polymer ?
#
loop_
_entity_poly.entity_id
_entity_poly.type
_entity_poly.pdbx_seq_one_letter_code
_entity_poly.pdbx_strand_id
1 'polypeptide(L)' 'MNYQAFTNDSLTMMYEAIRSALAADDALKRQGLAIRFRVRETPDWKKHAADLESEMLKRGMRFEVIDWSEDRPTG' A
#
# COMPACT_ATOMS: atom_id res chain seq x y z
N MET A 1 -12.06 -8.32 8.01
CA MET A 1 -11.75 -7.18 8.90
C MET A 1 -12.81 -6.10 8.70
N ASN A 2 -13.29 -5.50 9.78
CA ASN A 2 -14.34 -4.49 9.70
C ASN A 2 -13.72 -3.08 9.63
N TYR A 3 -13.51 -2.59 8.42
CA TYR A 3 -12.89 -1.28 8.20
C TYR A 3 -13.77 -0.13 8.69
N GLN A 4 -15.07 -0.35 8.79
CA GLN A 4 -16.01 0.67 9.27
C GLN A 4 -15.79 1.04 10.73
N ALA A 5 -15.18 0.14 11.50
CA ALA A 5 -14.91 0.37 12.92
C ALA A 5 -13.66 1.21 13.17
N PHE A 6 -12.85 1.44 12.14
CA PHE A 6 -11.61 2.19 12.30
C PHE A 6 -11.84 3.68 12.19
N THR A 7 -11.02 4.47 12.92
CA THR A 7 -11.03 5.93 12.79
C THR A 7 -10.39 6.32 11.46
N ASN A 8 -10.61 7.56 11.04
CA ASN A 8 -9.97 8.10 9.85
C ASN A 8 -8.45 8.04 9.97
N ASP A 9 -7.91 8.39 11.15
CA ASP A 9 -6.47 8.34 11.39
C ASP A 9 -5.93 6.92 11.26
N SER A 10 -6.66 5.94 11.79
CA SER A 10 -6.25 4.53 11.70
C SER A 10 -6.21 4.07 10.25
N LEU A 11 -7.22 4.44 9.45
CA LEU A 11 -7.26 4.08 8.03
C LEU A 11 -6.05 4.69 7.29
N THR A 12 -5.76 5.96 7.56
CA THR A 12 -4.62 6.63 6.95
C THR A 12 -3.31 5.96 7.33
N MET A 13 -3.15 5.63 8.60
CA MET A 13 -1.92 4.97 9.08
C MET A 13 -1.72 3.61 8.44
N MET A 14 -2.79 2.82 8.32
CA MET A 14 -2.70 1.50 7.70
C MET A 14 -2.35 1.61 6.21
N TYR A 15 -2.95 2.57 5.53
CA TYR A 15 -2.67 2.79 4.11
C TYR A 15 -1.24 3.24 3.89
N GLU A 16 -0.75 4.17 4.71
CA GLU A 16 0.63 4.63 4.64
C GLU A 16 1.62 3.52 4.99
N ALA A 17 1.25 2.59 5.87
CA ALA A 17 2.08 1.44 6.19
C ALA A 17 2.27 0.55 4.96
N ILE A 18 1.21 0.35 4.17
CA ILE A 18 1.30 -0.43 2.94
C ILE A 18 2.22 0.29 1.94
N ARG A 19 2.04 1.60 1.79
CA ARG A 19 2.88 2.42 0.92
C ARG A 19 4.34 2.34 1.32
N SER A 20 4.63 2.42 2.61
CA SER A 20 6.00 2.34 3.12
C SER A 20 6.62 0.97 2.89
N ALA A 21 5.84 -0.10 3.08
CA ALA A 21 6.32 -1.45 2.83
C ALA A 21 6.67 -1.65 1.36
N LEU A 22 5.83 -1.13 0.46
CA LEU A 22 6.08 -1.21 -0.98
C LEU A 22 7.34 -0.43 -1.36
N ALA A 23 7.50 0.78 -0.82
CA ALA A 23 8.68 1.59 -1.07
C ALA A 23 9.95 0.92 -0.56
N ALA A 24 9.88 0.27 0.60
CA ALA A 24 11.02 -0.47 1.15
C ALA A 24 11.41 -1.64 0.25
N ASP A 25 10.43 -2.40 -0.24
CA ASP A 25 10.69 -3.50 -1.16
C ASP A 25 11.34 -3.01 -2.45
N ASP A 26 10.83 -1.91 -3.01
CA ASP A 26 11.37 -1.34 -4.24
C ASP A 26 12.82 -0.86 -4.03
N ALA A 27 13.11 -0.24 -2.88
CA ALA A 27 14.45 0.21 -2.56
C ALA A 27 15.42 -0.97 -2.45
N LEU A 28 15.00 -2.04 -1.77
CA LEU A 28 15.82 -3.24 -1.64
C LEU A 28 16.11 -3.86 -3.01
N LYS A 29 15.09 -3.93 -3.85
CA LYS A 29 15.22 -4.49 -5.20
C LYS A 29 16.22 -3.68 -6.03
N ARG A 30 16.15 -2.35 -5.96
CA ARG A 30 17.09 -1.49 -6.69
C ARG A 30 18.52 -1.67 -6.23
N GLN A 31 18.72 -2.03 -4.97
CA GLN A 31 20.06 -2.30 -4.40
C GLN A 31 20.53 -3.72 -4.64
N GLY A 32 19.73 -4.54 -5.33
CA GLY A 32 20.07 -5.94 -5.57
C GLY A 32 19.92 -6.83 -4.35
N LEU A 33 19.19 -6.34 -3.34
CA LEU A 33 18.93 -7.10 -2.11
C LEU A 33 17.60 -7.81 -2.18
N ALA A 34 17.42 -8.81 -1.33
CA ALA A 34 16.18 -9.55 -1.26
C ALA A 34 15.07 -8.67 -0.68
N ILE A 35 13.90 -8.68 -1.34
CA ILE A 35 12.75 -7.94 -0.84
C ILE A 35 12.25 -8.57 0.45
N ARG A 36 11.69 -7.75 1.33
CA ARG A 36 11.30 -8.18 2.68
C ARG A 36 9.80 -8.49 2.78
N PHE A 37 8.95 -7.61 2.28
CA PHE A 37 7.51 -7.72 2.49
C PHE A 37 6.78 -8.42 1.36
N ARG A 38 7.36 -8.43 0.17
CA ARG A 38 6.78 -9.04 -1.03
C ARG A 38 5.41 -8.45 -1.35
N VAL A 39 5.29 -7.13 -1.24
CA VAL A 39 3.99 -6.45 -1.37
C VAL A 39 3.38 -6.69 -2.75
N ARG A 40 4.18 -6.61 -3.81
CA ARG A 40 3.68 -6.81 -5.16
C ARG A 40 3.36 -8.27 -5.47
N GLU A 41 4.00 -9.21 -4.76
CA GLU A 41 3.86 -10.64 -5.02
C GLU A 41 2.75 -11.28 -4.21
N THR A 42 2.30 -10.63 -3.13
CA THR A 42 1.30 -11.17 -2.23
C THR A 42 -0.03 -10.46 -2.46
N PRO A 43 -1.02 -11.14 -3.05
CA PRO A 43 -2.31 -10.49 -3.37
C PRO A 43 -3.02 -9.88 -2.18
N ASP A 44 -2.77 -10.39 -0.97
CA ASP A 44 -3.42 -9.90 0.25
C ASP A 44 -3.10 -8.43 0.52
N TRP A 45 -1.88 -7.97 0.21
CA TRP A 45 -1.51 -6.57 0.39
C TRP A 45 -2.36 -5.66 -0.50
N LYS A 46 -2.51 -6.06 -1.76
CA LYS A 46 -3.27 -5.29 -2.73
C LYS A 46 -4.75 -5.26 -2.37
N LYS A 47 -5.28 -6.40 -1.95
CA LYS A 47 -6.67 -6.49 -1.52
C LYS A 47 -6.92 -5.62 -0.30
N HIS A 48 -6.03 -5.66 0.68
CA HIS A 48 -6.13 -4.85 1.88
C HIS A 48 -6.12 -3.36 1.53
N ALA A 49 -5.22 -2.95 0.63
CA ALA A 49 -5.17 -1.56 0.17
C ALA A 49 -6.48 -1.16 -0.52
N ALA A 50 -7.02 -2.04 -1.37
CA ALA A 50 -8.27 -1.76 -2.06
C ALA A 50 -9.44 -1.58 -1.08
N ASP A 51 -9.48 -2.42 -0.06
CA ASP A 51 -10.52 -2.33 0.97
C ASP A 51 -10.40 -1.02 1.77
N LEU A 52 -9.18 -0.62 2.09
CA LEU A 52 -8.92 0.66 2.76
C LEU A 52 -9.34 1.84 1.89
N GLU A 53 -8.99 1.80 0.60
CA GLU A 53 -9.37 2.84 -0.34
C GLU A 53 -10.88 2.98 -0.44
N SER A 54 -11.58 1.85 -0.52
CA SER A 54 -13.03 1.84 -0.61
C SER A 54 -13.67 2.53 0.60
N GLU A 55 -13.19 2.22 1.80
CA GLU A 55 -13.72 2.82 3.01
C GLU A 55 -13.38 4.33 3.08
N MET A 56 -12.16 4.69 2.71
CA MET A 56 -11.75 6.09 2.71
C MET A 56 -12.56 6.92 1.71
N LEU A 57 -12.82 6.36 0.52
CA LEU A 57 -13.66 7.01 -0.49
C LEU A 57 -15.08 7.21 0.02
N LYS A 58 -15.63 6.19 0.68
CA LYS A 58 -16.97 6.26 1.25
C LYS A 58 -17.10 7.41 2.26
N ARG A 59 -16.01 7.69 2.98
CA ARG A 59 -15.98 8.77 3.99
C ARG A 59 -15.63 10.13 3.41
N GLY A 60 -15.35 10.20 2.10
CA GLY A 60 -14.92 11.45 1.47
C GLY A 60 -13.52 11.87 1.85
N MET A 61 -12.69 10.93 2.26
CA MET A 61 -11.31 11.23 2.64
C MET A 61 -10.44 11.40 1.38
N ARG A 62 -9.42 12.22 1.50
CA ARG A 62 -8.42 12.40 0.45
C ARG A 62 -7.21 11.55 0.76
N PHE A 63 -6.71 10.88 -0.26
CA PHE A 63 -5.50 10.07 -0.14
C PHE A 63 -4.87 9.93 -1.51
N GLU A 64 -3.60 9.63 -1.51
CA GLU A 64 -2.85 9.40 -2.75
C GLU A 64 -2.85 7.90 -3.02
N VAL A 65 -3.38 7.51 -4.17
CA VAL A 65 -3.51 6.11 -4.55
C VAL A 65 -2.13 5.49 -4.75
N ILE A 66 -1.94 4.28 -4.21
CA ILE A 66 -0.68 3.55 -4.36
C ILE A 66 -0.53 3.11 -5.81
N ASP A 67 0.63 3.36 -6.38
CA ASP A 67 0.97 2.90 -7.73
C ASP A 67 1.54 1.49 -7.62
N TRP A 68 0.79 0.52 -8.13
CA TRP A 68 1.17 -0.89 -8.09
C TRP A 68 2.04 -1.30 -9.27
N SER A 69 2.33 -0.38 -10.18
CA SER A 69 3.21 -0.65 -11.31
C SER A 69 4.62 -0.95 -10.84
N GLU A 70 5.30 -1.88 -11.52
CA GLU A 70 6.68 -2.14 -11.20
C GLU A 70 7.53 -0.91 -11.49
N ASP A 71 8.48 -0.65 -10.56
CA ASP A 71 9.44 0.41 -10.72
C ASP A 71 10.46 -0.04 -11.78
N ARG A 72 10.26 0.41 -13.01
CA ARG A 72 11.16 0.06 -14.11
C ARG A 72 12.12 1.20 -14.37
N PRO A 73 13.41 0.91 -14.51
CA PRO A 73 14.31 1.95 -14.96
C PRO A 73 13.87 2.38 -16.35
N THR A 74 13.64 3.67 -16.50
CA THR A 74 13.37 4.25 -17.80
C THR A 74 14.67 4.26 -18.58
N GLY A 75 14.70 3.53 -19.61
CA GLY A 75 15.93 3.53 -20.39
C GLY A 75 15.66 3.06 -21.75
#